data_8ce3730c909f28085e3750e8c65cc963
#
_entry.id   8ce3730c909f28085e3750e8c65cc963
#
_cell.length_a   1.000
_cell.length_b   1.000
_cell.length_c   1.000
_cell.angle_alpha   90.00
_cell.angle_beta   90.00
_cell.angle_gamma   90.00
#
_symmetry.space_group_name_H-M   'P 1'
#
loop_
_entity.id
_entity.type
_entity.pdbx_description
1 polymer ?
#
loop_
_entity_poly.entity_id
_entity_poly.type
_entity_poly.pdbx_seq_one_letter_code
_entity_poly.pdbx_strand_id
1 'polypeptide(L)'
;MKTALKIILPVLVIIAGASFWLLNPPSAKMPEQQFETIDGQQMRLSDYADKPLLVIFWATDCPGCIAEMPELVELHEQYTELGMLGIALPHDTPAQIKAMREAKALPYTLTWDADNSLSQAFGNVRVTPTHFLIDADGEIVMRKIGELDFQSLKARLNRMGLSST
;
A
#
# COMPACT_ATOMS: atom_id res chain seq x y z
N MET A 1 -42.67 18.58 30.37
CA MET A 1 -41.47 17.78 30.55
C MET A 1 -41.42 16.50 29.69
N LYS A 2 -42.48 15.71 29.54
CA LYS A 2 -42.47 14.44 28.78
C LYS A 2 -42.29 14.61 27.25
N THR A 3 -42.69 15.74 26.68
CA THR A 3 -42.62 16.01 25.24
C THR A 3 -41.18 16.44 24.80
N ALA A 4 -40.50 17.21 25.63
CA ALA A 4 -39.11 17.63 25.37
C ALA A 4 -38.15 16.42 25.39
N LEU A 5 -38.33 15.47 26.30
CA LEU A 5 -37.53 14.25 26.37
C LEU A 5 -37.66 13.36 25.14
N LYS A 6 -38.86 13.33 24.51
CA LYS A 6 -39.12 12.58 23.27
C LYS A 6 -38.39 13.11 22.05
N ILE A 7 -37.99 14.39 22.05
CA ILE A 7 -37.23 15.03 20.96
C ILE A 7 -35.73 15.01 21.26
N ILE A 8 -35.36 15.23 22.51
CA ILE A 8 -33.92 15.32 22.89
C ILE A 8 -33.19 13.98 22.70
N LEU A 9 -33.83 12.85 23.09
CA LEU A 9 -33.21 11.54 23.00
C LEU A 9 -32.82 11.14 21.55
N PRO A 10 -33.70 11.22 20.53
CA PRO A 10 -33.34 10.91 19.17
C PRO A 10 -32.30 11.87 18.58
N VAL A 11 -32.30 13.15 18.96
CA VAL A 11 -31.31 14.13 18.52
C VAL A 11 -29.93 13.76 19.08
N LEU A 12 -29.82 13.36 20.34
CA LEU A 12 -28.55 12.92 20.92
C LEU A 12 -28.03 11.63 20.26
N VAL A 13 -28.90 10.70 19.90
CA VAL A 13 -28.50 9.46 19.18
C VAL A 13 -27.97 9.79 17.78
N ILE A 14 -28.63 10.71 17.07
CA ILE A 14 -28.16 11.15 15.74
C ILE A 14 -26.80 11.85 15.83
N ILE A 15 -26.63 12.75 16.83
CA ILE A 15 -25.36 13.44 17.04
C ILE A 15 -24.25 12.45 17.41
N ALA A 16 -24.52 11.49 18.30
CA ALA A 16 -23.57 10.46 18.68
C ALA A 16 -23.19 9.56 17.49
N GLY A 17 -24.18 9.15 16.68
CA GLY A 17 -23.96 8.37 15.48
C GLY A 17 -23.14 9.12 14.42
N ALA A 18 -23.47 10.40 14.18
CA ALA A 18 -22.72 11.25 13.25
C ALA A 18 -21.30 11.50 13.77
N SER A 19 -21.12 11.76 15.06
CA SER A 19 -19.79 11.91 15.67
C SER A 19 -18.97 10.64 15.58
N PHE A 20 -19.56 9.48 15.82
CA PHE A 20 -18.88 8.19 15.67
C PHE A 20 -18.41 7.97 14.24
N TRP A 21 -19.24 8.27 13.24
CA TRP A 21 -18.92 8.10 11.83
C TRP A 21 -17.84 9.11 11.35
N LEU A 22 -17.88 10.35 11.84
CA LEU A 22 -16.87 11.37 11.55
C LEU A 22 -15.51 11.06 12.20
N LEU A 23 -15.51 10.42 13.38
CA LEU A 23 -14.28 10.05 14.10
C LEU A 23 -13.69 8.72 13.61
N ASN A 24 -14.48 7.88 12.92
CA ASN A 24 -14.08 6.60 12.37
C ASN A 24 -14.44 6.56 10.87
N PRO A 25 -13.79 7.36 10.02
CA PRO A 25 -14.02 7.27 8.58
C PRO A 25 -13.66 5.85 8.10
N PRO A 26 -14.42 5.29 7.16
CA PRO A 26 -14.08 3.98 6.61
C PRO A 26 -12.68 4.02 6.00
N SER A 27 -11.82 3.08 6.39
CA SER A 27 -10.51 2.89 5.78
C SER A 27 -10.68 2.52 4.31
N ALA A 28 -9.78 3.03 3.48
CA ALA A 28 -9.76 2.63 2.07
C ALA A 28 -9.29 1.18 1.98
N LYS A 29 -10.02 0.36 1.23
CA LYS A 29 -9.65 -1.03 0.98
C LYS A 29 -8.70 -1.16 -0.19
N MET A 30 -7.90 -2.22 -0.17
CA MET A 30 -7.09 -2.66 -1.30
C MET A 30 -8.02 -2.85 -2.51
N PRO A 31 -7.68 -2.27 -3.68
CA PRO A 31 -8.50 -2.43 -4.87
C PRO A 31 -8.47 -3.88 -5.38
N GLU A 32 -9.54 -4.30 -6.02
CA GLU A 32 -9.57 -5.58 -6.76
C GLU A 32 -9.00 -5.34 -8.16
N GLN A 33 -7.74 -5.72 -8.37
CA GLN A 33 -7.03 -5.51 -9.63
C GLN A 33 -6.20 -6.73 -9.99
N GLN A 34 -6.19 -7.05 -11.31
CA GLN A 34 -5.29 -8.06 -11.89
C GLN A 34 -4.10 -7.35 -12.52
N PHE A 35 -2.97 -8.02 -12.56
CA PHE A 35 -1.76 -7.53 -13.19
C PHE A 35 -0.88 -8.69 -13.68
N GLU A 36 0.00 -8.39 -14.61
CA GLU A 36 1.04 -9.31 -15.05
C GLU A 36 2.38 -8.89 -14.45
N THR A 37 3.09 -9.84 -13.84
CA THR A 37 4.44 -9.57 -13.34
C THR A 37 5.42 -9.40 -14.52
N ILE A 38 6.58 -8.80 -14.27
CA ILE A 38 7.63 -8.68 -15.30
C ILE A 38 8.16 -10.05 -15.77
N ASP A 39 7.83 -11.12 -15.09
CA ASP A 39 8.17 -12.51 -15.45
C ASP A 39 7.05 -13.22 -16.23
N GLY A 40 5.95 -12.51 -16.53
CA GLY A 40 4.82 -13.02 -17.30
C GLY A 40 3.78 -13.81 -16.48
N GLN A 41 3.87 -13.78 -15.14
CA GLN A 41 2.89 -14.44 -14.28
C GLN A 41 1.65 -13.55 -14.12
N GLN A 42 0.46 -14.08 -14.33
CA GLN A 42 -0.80 -13.39 -14.01
C GLN A 42 -1.09 -13.50 -12.53
N MET A 43 -1.29 -12.37 -11.87
CA MET A 43 -1.58 -12.25 -10.45
C MET A 43 -2.73 -11.29 -10.19
N ARG A 44 -3.28 -11.36 -9.00
CA ARG A 44 -4.26 -10.41 -8.45
C ARG A 44 -3.74 -9.82 -7.16
N LEU A 45 -4.19 -8.63 -6.82
CA LEU A 45 -3.88 -8.07 -5.49
C LEU A 45 -4.43 -8.95 -4.36
N SER A 46 -5.58 -9.63 -4.58
CA SER A 46 -6.14 -10.60 -3.64
C SER A 46 -5.25 -11.83 -3.38
N ASP A 47 -4.25 -12.11 -4.21
CA ASP A 47 -3.29 -13.19 -3.97
C ASP A 47 -2.36 -12.88 -2.78
N TYR A 48 -2.37 -11.63 -2.30
CA TYR A 48 -1.72 -11.18 -1.06
C TYR A 48 -2.67 -11.13 0.14
N ALA A 49 -3.91 -11.62 0.00
CA ALA A 49 -4.86 -11.67 1.13
C ALA A 49 -4.29 -12.45 2.32
N ASP A 50 -4.82 -12.14 3.50
CA ASP A 50 -4.45 -12.75 4.79
C ASP A 50 -3.01 -12.46 5.27
N LYS A 51 -2.29 -11.55 4.62
CA LYS A 51 -0.98 -11.06 5.07
C LYS A 51 -0.79 -9.57 4.72
N PRO A 52 0.00 -8.84 5.50
CA PRO A 52 0.32 -7.46 5.16
C PRO A 52 1.06 -7.35 3.83
N LEU A 53 0.76 -6.27 3.08
CA LEU A 53 1.35 -5.99 1.78
C LEU A 53 1.89 -4.56 1.73
N LEU A 54 3.14 -4.40 1.35
CA LEU A 54 3.73 -3.11 0.99
C LEU A 54 3.70 -2.96 -0.54
N VAL A 55 2.91 -2.02 -1.03
CA VAL A 55 2.87 -1.64 -2.45
C VAL A 55 3.74 -0.42 -2.65
N ILE A 56 4.62 -0.45 -3.65
CA ILE A 56 5.62 0.57 -3.95
C ILE A 56 5.44 1.01 -5.40
N PHE A 57 4.93 2.23 -5.63
CA PHE A 57 4.94 2.86 -6.94
C PHE A 57 6.28 3.55 -7.16
N TRP A 58 6.98 3.19 -8.22
CA TRP A 58 8.33 3.62 -8.49
C TRP A 58 8.60 3.83 -10.00
N ALA A 59 9.78 4.32 -10.35
CA ALA A 59 10.26 4.41 -11.72
C ALA A 59 11.78 4.21 -11.77
N THR A 60 12.28 3.76 -12.92
CA THR A 60 13.70 3.49 -13.10
C THR A 60 14.57 4.76 -13.16
N ASP A 61 13.97 5.91 -13.43
CA ASP A 61 14.59 7.23 -13.45
C ASP A 61 14.30 8.08 -12.20
N CYS A 62 13.69 7.49 -11.15
CA CYS A 62 13.34 8.17 -9.91
C CYS A 62 14.48 8.08 -8.88
N PRO A 63 15.23 9.16 -8.60
CA PRO A 63 16.38 9.10 -7.69
C PRO A 63 16.03 8.66 -6.27
N GLY A 64 14.90 9.16 -5.69
CA GLY A 64 14.43 8.77 -4.36
C GLY A 64 14.05 7.29 -4.29
N CYS A 65 13.42 6.76 -5.37
CA CYS A 65 13.10 5.33 -5.46
C CYS A 65 14.37 4.47 -5.45
N ILE A 66 15.40 4.88 -6.20
CA ILE A 66 16.67 4.15 -6.29
C ILE A 66 17.41 4.22 -4.94
N ALA A 67 17.34 5.34 -4.25
CA ALA A 67 18.02 5.54 -2.98
C ALA A 67 17.47 4.61 -1.87
N GLU A 68 16.17 4.31 -1.86
CA GLU A 68 15.55 3.45 -0.84
C GLU A 68 15.60 1.94 -1.15
N MET A 69 15.98 1.53 -2.39
CA MET A 69 16.02 0.11 -2.78
C MET A 69 16.85 -0.78 -1.84
N PRO A 70 18.04 -0.37 -1.36
CA PRO A 70 18.81 -1.21 -0.43
C PRO A 70 18.04 -1.51 0.87
N GLU A 71 17.34 -0.51 1.43
CA GLU A 71 16.55 -0.68 2.64
C GLU A 71 15.28 -1.50 2.39
N LEU A 72 14.70 -1.43 1.18
CA LEU A 72 13.59 -2.30 0.76
C LEU A 72 14.01 -3.76 0.63
N VAL A 73 15.22 -4.04 0.11
CA VAL A 73 15.79 -5.38 0.07
C VAL A 73 15.97 -5.92 1.48
N GLU A 74 16.62 -5.14 2.36
CA GLU A 74 16.78 -5.49 3.77
C GLU A 74 15.44 -5.75 4.47
N LEU A 75 14.44 -4.91 4.20
CA LEU A 75 13.09 -5.06 4.76
C LEU A 75 12.45 -6.39 4.34
N HIS A 76 12.58 -6.77 3.06
CA HIS A 76 12.07 -8.03 2.54
C HIS A 76 12.74 -9.24 3.20
N GLU A 77 14.06 -9.16 3.44
CA GLU A 77 14.81 -10.22 4.12
C GLU A 77 14.43 -10.35 5.60
N GLN A 78 14.20 -9.21 6.27
CA GLN A 78 13.85 -9.18 7.69
C GLN A 78 12.39 -9.58 7.98
N TYR A 79 11.46 -9.26 7.08
CA TYR A 79 10.03 -9.47 7.28
C TYR A 79 9.46 -10.43 6.22
N THR A 80 9.77 -11.72 6.35
CA THR A 80 9.41 -12.75 5.36
C THR A 80 7.90 -12.95 5.17
N GLU A 81 7.09 -12.53 6.15
CA GLU A 81 5.62 -12.57 6.06
C GLU A 81 5.03 -11.32 5.41
N LEU A 82 5.83 -10.27 5.17
CA LEU A 82 5.40 -9.08 4.45
C LEU A 82 5.40 -9.34 2.94
N GLY A 83 4.23 -9.29 2.31
CA GLY A 83 4.15 -9.21 0.86
C GLY A 83 4.75 -7.89 0.37
N MET A 84 5.49 -7.92 -0.73
CA MET A 84 6.01 -6.68 -1.36
C MET A 84 5.75 -6.71 -2.85
N LEU A 85 5.19 -5.60 -3.37
CA LEU A 85 4.85 -5.42 -4.79
C LEU A 85 5.36 -4.07 -5.28
N GLY A 86 6.34 -4.09 -6.18
CA GLY A 86 6.81 -2.89 -6.88
C GLY A 86 6.05 -2.70 -8.20
N ILE A 87 5.40 -1.56 -8.35
CA ILE A 87 4.62 -1.17 -9.52
C ILE A 87 5.38 -0.04 -10.24
N ALA A 88 5.98 -0.37 -11.38
CA ALA A 88 6.67 0.62 -12.21
C ALA A 88 5.67 1.43 -13.04
N LEU A 89 5.88 2.74 -13.14
CA LEU A 89 5.00 3.65 -13.89
C LEU A 89 5.09 3.44 -15.41
N PRO A 90 4.08 3.89 -16.18
CA PRO A 90 3.96 3.62 -17.62
C PRO A 90 5.11 4.09 -18.51
N HIS A 91 5.87 5.11 -18.06
CA HIS A 91 6.99 5.63 -18.85
C HIS A 91 8.23 4.73 -18.83
N ASP A 92 8.27 3.75 -17.92
CA ASP A 92 9.27 2.68 -17.94
C ASP A 92 8.94 1.63 -19.02
N THR A 93 9.87 0.73 -19.25
CA THR A 93 9.69 -0.45 -20.08
C THR A 93 10.02 -1.73 -19.31
N PRO A 94 9.47 -2.89 -19.69
CA PRO A 94 9.82 -4.16 -19.03
C PRO A 94 11.34 -4.44 -19.03
N ALA A 95 12.05 -4.03 -20.08
CA ALA A 95 13.51 -4.19 -20.17
C ALA A 95 14.24 -3.36 -19.12
N GLN A 96 13.85 -2.09 -18.92
CA GLN A 96 14.43 -1.21 -17.90
C GLN A 96 14.16 -1.74 -16.50
N ILE A 97 12.92 -2.20 -16.23
CA ILE A 97 12.51 -2.76 -14.94
C ILE A 97 13.33 -4.03 -14.63
N LYS A 98 13.49 -4.94 -15.60
CA LYS A 98 14.31 -6.16 -15.44
C LYS A 98 15.78 -5.81 -15.19
N ALA A 99 16.36 -4.87 -15.94
CA ALA A 99 17.73 -4.41 -15.73
C ALA A 99 17.92 -3.80 -14.32
N MET A 100 16.95 -3.00 -13.84
CA MET A 100 17.00 -2.43 -12.49
C MET A 100 16.89 -3.51 -11.41
N ARG A 101 15.99 -4.50 -11.59
CA ARG A 101 15.87 -5.65 -10.69
C ARG A 101 17.21 -6.38 -10.52
N GLU A 102 17.88 -6.67 -11.64
CA GLU A 102 19.18 -7.34 -11.62
C GLU A 102 20.26 -6.47 -10.96
N ALA A 103 20.35 -5.19 -11.36
CA ALA A 103 21.37 -4.27 -10.85
C ALA A 103 21.23 -3.99 -9.34
N LYS A 104 20.03 -4.04 -8.80
CA LYS A 104 19.71 -3.77 -7.38
C LYS A 104 19.36 -5.02 -6.59
N ALA A 105 19.40 -6.20 -7.22
CA ALA A 105 19.04 -7.48 -6.61
C ALA A 105 17.67 -7.45 -5.91
N LEU A 106 16.64 -6.85 -6.55
CA LEU A 106 15.31 -6.70 -5.95
C LEU A 106 14.61 -8.07 -5.85
N PRO A 107 14.32 -8.59 -4.63
CA PRO A 107 13.83 -9.96 -4.45
C PRO A 107 12.30 -10.08 -4.51
N TYR A 108 11.59 -8.96 -4.49
CA TYR A 108 10.12 -8.92 -4.42
C TYR A 108 9.48 -8.83 -5.81
N THR A 109 8.17 -9.07 -5.85
CA THR A 109 7.38 -9.04 -7.08
C THR A 109 7.40 -7.66 -7.73
N LEU A 110 7.66 -7.62 -9.04
CA LEU A 110 7.60 -6.40 -9.83
C LEU A 110 6.59 -6.53 -10.97
N THR A 111 5.88 -5.43 -11.26
CA THR A 111 4.97 -5.30 -12.39
C THR A 111 5.15 -3.95 -13.07
N TRP A 112 4.67 -3.87 -14.31
CA TRP A 112 4.64 -2.65 -15.09
C TRP A 112 3.20 -2.20 -15.31
N ASP A 113 2.87 -1.00 -14.87
CA ASP A 113 1.54 -0.39 -14.98
C ASP A 113 1.37 0.34 -16.33
N ALA A 114 1.48 -0.41 -17.44
CA ALA A 114 1.53 0.13 -18.80
C ALA A 114 0.35 1.05 -19.15
N ASP A 115 -0.84 0.73 -18.64
CA ASP A 115 -2.11 1.42 -18.93
C ASP A 115 -2.61 2.32 -17.79
N ASN A 116 -1.83 2.49 -16.73
CA ASN A 116 -2.18 3.19 -15.49
C ASN A 116 -3.35 2.57 -14.71
N SER A 117 -3.73 1.33 -14.97
CA SER A 117 -4.86 0.71 -14.28
C SER A 117 -4.62 0.54 -12.79
N LEU A 118 -3.42 0.11 -12.39
CA LEU A 118 -3.01 0.01 -10.99
C LEU A 118 -2.91 1.39 -10.34
N SER A 119 -2.26 2.36 -10.99
CA SER A 119 -2.16 3.74 -10.50
C SER A 119 -3.53 4.36 -10.24
N GLN A 120 -4.49 4.15 -11.15
CA GLN A 120 -5.87 4.64 -11.00
C GLN A 120 -6.59 3.95 -9.85
N ALA A 121 -6.46 2.63 -9.73
CA ALA A 121 -7.07 1.84 -8.67
C ALA A 121 -6.60 2.26 -7.26
N PHE A 122 -5.33 2.66 -7.11
CA PHE A 122 -4.76 3.19 -5.88
C PHE A 122 -4.97 4.70 -5.67
N GLY A 123 -6.00 5.28 -6.32
CA GLY A 123 -6.36 6.70 -6.16
C GLY A 123 -5.51 7.64 -7.01
N ASN A 124 -5.22 7.22 -8.23
CA ASN A 124 -4.55 8.01 -9.27
C ASN A 124 -3.13 8.45 -8.88
N VAL A 125 -2.28 7.47 -8.59
CA VAL A 125 -0.87 7.71 -8.25
C VAL A 125 -0.14 8.30 -9.45
N ARG A 126 0.52 9.46 -9.26
CA ARG A 126 1.24 10.19 -10.31
C ARG A 126 2.65 10.60 -9.90
N VAL A 127 3.02 10.32 -8.67
CA VAL A 127 4.29 10.77 -8.09
C VAL A 127 5.01 9.56 -7.49
N THR A 128 6.30 9.46 -7.72
CA THR A 128 7.17 8.40 -7.16
C THR A 128 8.27 9.00 -6.29
N PRO A 129 8.68 8.27 -5.25
CA PRO A 129 8.04 7.07 -4.77
C PRO A 129 6.70 7.36 -4.06
N THR A 130 5.73 6.43 -4.17
CA THR A 130 4.51 6.43 -3.36
C THR A 130 4.27 5.02 -2.83
N HIS A 131 4.00 4.93 -1.53
CA HIS A 131 3.88 3.66 -0.82
C HIS A 131 2.51 3.52 -0.19
N PHE A 132 2.00 2.28 -0.21
CA PHE A 132 0.82 1.89 0.54
C PHE A 132 1.17 0.69 1.40
N LEU A 133 0.83 0.73 2.68
CA LEU A 133 0.82 -0.43 3.54
C LEU A 133 -0.62 -0.88 3.72
N ILE A 134 -0.86 -2.14 3.43
CA ILE A 134 -2.15 -2.80 3.51
C ILE A 134 -2.02 -3.87 4.59
N ASP A 135 -3.00 -3.98 5.47
CA ASP A 135 -3.02 -5.01 6.50
C ASP A 135 -3.59 -6.34 6.00
N ALA A 136 -3.61 -7.35 6.87
CA ALA A 136 -4.12 -8.67 6.56
C ALA A 136 -5.63 -8.70 6.25
N ASP A 137 -6.39 -7.69 6.69
CA ASP A 137 -7.82 -7.52 6.40
C ASP A 137 -8.06 -6.79 5.06
N GLY A 138 -6.98 -6.42 4.36
CA GLY A 138 -7.01 -5.71 3.09
C GLY A 138 -7.30 -4.21 3.24
N GLU A 139 -7.11 -3.63 4.42
CA GLU A 139 -7.29 -2.21 4.66
C GLU A 139 -6.00 -1.43 4.43
N ILE A 140 -6.09 -0.31 3.70
CA ILE A 140 -4.94 0.58 3.49
C ILE A 140 -4.71 1.37 4.78
N VAL A 141 -3.71 0.95 5.55
CA VAL A 141 -3.37 1.54 6.86
C VAL A 141 -2.29 2.62 6.78
N MET A 142 -1.63 2.76 5.62
CA MET A 142 -0.68 3.84 5.36
C MET A 142 -0.67 4.20 3.88
N ARG A 143 -0.64 5.49 3.58
CA ARG A 143 -0.22 6.04 2.29
C ARG A 143 0.89 7.06 2.54
N LYS A 144 2.03 6.89 1.89
CA LYS A 144 3.17 7.79 1.99
C LYS A 144 3.62 8.22 0.60
N ILE A 145 3.67 9.51 0.35
CA ILE A 145 4.27 10.10 -0.85
C ILE A 145 5.68 10.58 -0.49
N GLY A 146 6.64 10.28 -1.33
CA GLY A 146 8.07 10.48 -1.07
C GLY A 146 8.69 9.33 -0.30
N GLU A 147 9.97 9.46 0.03
CA GLU A 147 10.77 8.40 0.67
C GLU A 147 10.18 7.90 2.00
N LEU A 148 10.40 6.62 2.29
CA LEU A 148 9.93 5.98 3.51
C LEU A 148 10.81 6.37 4.71
N ASP A 149 10.18 6.56 5.85
CA ASP A 149 10.83 6.43 7.16
C ASP A 149 10.78 4.95 7.58
N PHE A 150 11.88 4.23 7.32
CA PHE A 150 11.97 2.80 7.59
C PHE A 150 11.88 2.46 9.07
N GLN A 151 12.33 3.34 9.98
CA GLN A 151 12.15 3.15 11.42
C GLN A 151 10.66 3.15 11.79
N SER A 152 9.93 4.15 11.32
CA SER A 152 8.49 4.24 11.55
C SER A 152 7.72 3.08 10.89
N LEU A 153 8.14 2.64 9.70
CA LEU A 153 7.56 1.50 9.01
C LEU A 153 7.79 0.21 9.81
N LYS A 154 9.03 -0.12 10.19
CA LYS A 154 9.36 -1.30 11.01
C LYS A 154 8.60 -1.31 12.33
N ALA A 155 8.50 -0.17 13.02
CA ALA A 155 7.69 -0.05 14.23
C ALA A 155 6.20 -0.31 13.99
N ARG A 156 5.66 0.05 12.82
CA ARG A 156 4.27 -0.23 12.45
C ARG A 156 4.08 -1.72 12.14
N LEU A 157 4.97 -2.35 11.36
CA LEU A 157 4.94 -3.78 11.05
C LEU A 157 4.96 -4.62 12.34
N ASN A 158 5.81 -4.25 13.30
CA ASN A 158 5.86 -4.93 14.59
C ASN A 158 4.53 -4.82 15.38
N ARG A 159 3.86 -3.64 15.32
CA ARG A 159 2.52 -3.49 15.94
C ARG A 159 1.44 -4.29 15.22
N MET A 160 1.61 -4.60 13.94
CA MET A 160 0.73 -5.47 13.16
C MET A 160 1.01 -6.97 13.42
N GLY A 161 1.99 -7.29 14.28
CA GLY A 161 2.33 -8.66 14.66
C GLY A 161 3.42 -9.31 13.81
N LEU A 162 4.01 -8.60 12.85
CA LEU A 162 5.15 -9.13 12.11
C LEU A 162 6.41 -9.03 12.96
N SER A 163 7.22 -10.09 12.95
CA SER A 163 8.52 -10.13 13.64
C SER A 163 9.64 -10.13 12.61
N SER A 164 10.69 -9.34 12.87
CA SER A 164 11.92 -9.47 12.10
C SER A 164 12.62 -10.77 12.46
N THR A 165 13.05 -11.51 11.46
CA THR A 165 13.89 -12.72 11.61
C THR A 165 15.36 -12.35 11.76
#